data_68925d45d12edb7e6bea3c3f8baed9a6
#
_entry.id   68925d45d12edb7e6bea3c3f8baed9a6
#
_cell.length_a   1.000
_cell.length_b   1.000
_cell.length_c   1.000
_cell.angle_alpha   90.00
_cell.angle_beta   90.00
_cell.angle_gamma   90.00
#
_symmetry.space_group_name_H-M   'P 1'
#
loop_
_entity.id
_entity.type
_entity.pdbx_description
1 polymer ?
#
loop_
_entity_poly.entity_id
_entity_poly.type
_entity_poly.pdbx_seq_one_letter_code
_entity_poly.pdbx_strand_id
1 'polypeptide(L)'
;MRKRTAFTLIELLVVISVVVLLIALLLPALHKSRNQTRMLMCQANLKQWGTVLALYVDENEGRLPVMSGGTVLWFFRGAWLLEGDPNKPHVFQKVNTRGIACCPMAVKVDPGPTTGVSRGSSPDGSYEIRWKGGSTFEAWKITSPPPEFHGSYGFNTTAFPKSIGTYFSRGQANMPIMLDSPERMGRHINTREPPRREGTGLQTFCINRHNGYINSLFLDWSVKRVGLKELWTLKWDDLSDTNGPWTKAGGVQPEDWPAWMRGFKDY
;
A
#
# COMPACT_ATOMS: atom_id res chain seq x y z
N MET A 1 27.95 1.60 64.23
CA MET A 1 28.76 1.60 62.97
C MET A 1 28.05 0.72 61.93
N ARG A 2 27.58 1.31 60.82
CA ARG A 2 26.93 0.58 59.70
C ARG A 2 28.07 -0.02 58.85
N LYS A 3 28.21 -1.36 58.79
CA LYS A 3 29.17 -2.06 57.90
C LYS A 3 28.82 -1.73 56.46
N ARG A 4 29.66 -1.01 55.73
CA ARG A 4 29.54 -0.82 54.28
C ARG A 4 30.05 -2.12 53.64
N THR A 5 29.16 -2.87 53.01
CA THR A 5 29.51 -4.01 52.15
C THR A 5 30.12 -3.44 50.86
N ALA A 6 31.37 -3.77 50.57
CA ALA A 6 32.02 -3.42 49.31
C ALA A 6 31.60 -4.46 48.25
N PHE A 7 31.24 -3.95 47.08
CA PHE A 7 30.87 -4.78 45.93
C PHE A 7 32.13 -5.34 45.26
N THR A 8 32.17 -6.62 44.98
CA THR A 8 33.32 -7.22 44.30
C THR A 8 33.21 -7.03 42.77
N LEU A 9 34.37 -6.93 42.08
CA LEU A 9 34.43 -6.79 40.63
C LEU A 9 33.78 -7.99 39.93
N ILE A 10 33.88 -9.18 40.51
CA ILE A 10 33.28 -10.40 39.96
C ILE A 10 31.75 -10.41 40.05
N GLU A 11 31.18 -9.90 41.16
CA GLU A 11 29.70 -9.76 41.29
C GLU A 11 29.16 -8.79 40.21
N LEU A 12 29.85 -7.70 39.94
CA LEU A 12 29.45 -6.77 38.86
C LEU A 12 29.53 -7.45 37.50
N LEU A 13 30.65 -8.16 37.23
CA LEU A 13 30.87 -8.82 35.94
C LEU A 13 29.81 -9.90 35.65
N VAL A 14 29.42 -10.70 36.65
CA VAL A 14 28.38 -11.72 36.51
C VAL A 14 27.05 -11.06 36.21
N VAL A 15 26.67 -9.99 36.89
CA VAL A 15 25.40 -9.28 36.65
C VAL A 15 25.34 -8.72 35.23
N ILE A 16 26.38 -8.03 34.77
CA ILE A 16 26.34 -7.48 33.39
C ILE A 16 26.34 -8.58 32.35
N SER A 17 27.02 -9.71 32.56
CA SER A 17 27.01 -10.82 31.60
C SER A 17 25.61 -11.44 31.47
N VAL A 18 24.89 -11.61 32.58
CA VAL A 18 23.50 -12.11 32.56
C VAL A 18 22.56 -11.12 31.89
N VAL A 19 22.69 -9.83 32.20
CA VAL A 19 21.85 -8.78 31.57
C VAL A 19 22.09 -8.73 30.05
N VAL A 20 23.34 -8.76 29.59
CA VAL A 20 23.66 -8.78 28.17
C VAL A 20 23.09 -10.02 27.47
N LEU A 21 23.18 -11.18 28.12
CA LEU A 21 22.60 -12.42 27.57
C LEU A 21 21.08 -12.31 27.42
N LEU A 22 20.37 -11.78 28.44
CA LEU A 22 18.93 -11.58 28.39
C LEU A 22 18.53 -10.61 27.27
N ILE A 23 19.23 -9.49 27.13
CA ILE A 23 18.99 -8.51 26.04
C ILE A 23 19.22 -9.16 24.68
N ALA A 24 20.28 -9.93 24.50
CA ALA A 24 20.58 -10.60 23.23
C ALA A 24 19.48 -11.55 22.77
N LEU A 25 18.78 -12.20 23.70
CA LEU A 25 17.62 -13.06 23.39
C LEU A 25 16.32 -12.27 23.14
N LEU A 26 16.14 -11.11 23.79
CA LEU A 26 14.93 -10.29 23.67
C LEU A 26 14.90 -9.45 22.39
N LEU A 27 16.04 -8.92 21.93
CA LEU A 27 16.09 -8.02 20.78
C LEU A 27 15.48 -8.61 19.49
N PRO A 28 15.80 -9.87 19.07
CA PRO A 28 15.20 -10.45 17.88
C PRO A 28 13.68 -10.62 17.99
N ALA A 29 13.17 -11.03 19.16
CA ALA A 29 11.76 -11.19 19.43
C ALA A 29 11.01 -9.84 19.35
N LEU A 30 11.60 -8.78 19.92
CA LEU A 30 11.04 -7.44 19.88
C LEU A 30 10.97 -6.87 18.45
N HIS A 31 12.00 -7.06 17.63
CA HIS A 31 11.97 -6.67 16.22
C HIS A 31 10.85 -7.37 15.45
N LYS A 32 10.69 -8.67 15.64
CA LYS A 32 9.61 -9.45 15.01
C LYS A 32 8.22 -8.94 15.44
N SER A 33 8.01 -8.71 16.72
CA SER A 33 6.77 -8.17 17.26
C SER A 33 6.44 -6.78 16.69
N ARG A 34 7.40 -5.87 16.65
CA ARG A 34 7.23 -4.54 16.07
C ARG A 34 6.82 -4.60 14.60
N ASN A 35 7.44 -5.48 13.80
CA ASN A 35 7.08 -5.63 12.39
C ASN A 35 5.68 -6.20 12.21
N GLN A 36 5.26 -7.14 13.04
CA GLN A 36 3.88 -7.64 13.05
C GLN A 36 2.87 -6.54 13.41
N THR A 37 3.17 -5.73 14.43
CA THR A 37 2.31 -4.60 14.82
C THR A 37 2.17 -3.59 13.68
N ARG A 38 3.27 -3.22 13.01
CA ARG A 38 3.23 -2.32 11.84
C ARG A 38 2.40 -2.88 10.69
N MET A 39 2.49 -4.18 10.45
CA MET A 39 1.67 -4.87 9.44
C MET A 39 0.17 -4.80 9.78
N LEU A 40 -0.20 -5.06 11.05
CA LEU A 40 -1.60 -4.94 11.50
C LEU A 40 -2.12 -3.50 11.41
N MET A 41 -1.30 -2.52 11.77
CA MET A 41 -1.65 -1.10 11.58
C MET A 41 -1.86 -0.76 10.10
N CYS A 42 -1.04 -1.30 9.21
CA CYS A 42 -1.22 -1.15 7.77
C CYS A 42 -2.58 -1.73 7.31
N GLN A 43 -2.95 -2.93 7.79
CA GLN A 43 -4.25 -3.52 7.51
C GLN A 43 -5.42 -2.69 8.06
N ALA A 44 -5.27 -2.14 9.27
CA ALA A 44 -6.26 -1.24 9.85
C ALA A 44 -6.46 0.04 9.02
N ASN A 45 -5.37 0.62 8.50
CA ASN A 45 -5.44 1.77 7.59
C ASN A 45 -6.19 1.42 6.30
N LEU A 46 -5.86 0.28 5.68
CA LEU A 46 -6.57 -0.19 4.48
C LEU A 46 -8.06 -0.48 4.77
N LYS A 47 -8.40 -0.97 5.96
CA LYS A 47 -9.80 -1.15 6.36
C LYS A 47 -10.54 0.18 6.46
N GLN A 48 -9.89 1.22 6.98
CA GLN A 48 -10.45 2.57 7.01
C GLN A 48 -10.62 3.12 5.59
N TRP A 49 -9.68 2.87 4.67
CA TRP A 49 -9.87 3.17 3.24
C TRP A 49 -11.07 2.45 2.65
N GLY A 50 -11.28 1.18 3.02
CA GLY A 50 -12.47 0.43 2.62
C GLY A 50 -13.77 1.10 3.10
N THR A 51 -13.77 1.65 4.32
CA THR A 51 -14.92 2.43 4.83
C THR A 51 -15.13 3.72 4.03
N VAL A 52 -14.04 4.45 3.70
CA VAL A 52 -14.12 5.67 2.86
C VAL A 52 -14.70 5.36 1.47
N LEU A 53 -14.24 4.26 0.85
CA LEU A 53 -14.78 3.81 -0.44
C LEU A 53 -16.24 3.37 -0.34
N ALA A 54 -16.61 2.65 0.71
CA ALA A 54 -17.98 2.21 0.93
C ALA A 54 -18.94 3.40 1.11
N LEU A 55 -18.53 4.42 1.87
CA LEU A 55 -19.29 5.68 2.01
C LEU A 55 -19.46 6.38 0.66
N TYR A 56 -18.37 6.45 -0.13
CA TYR A 56 -18.46 7.03 -1.47
C TYR A 56 -19.47 6.29 -2.35
N VAL A 57 -19.41 4.96 -2.37
CA VAL A 57 -20.32 4.10 -3.15
C VAL A 57 -21.78 4.28 -2.71
N ASP A 58 -22.02 4.39 -1.41
CA ASP A 58 -23.36 4.63 -0.85
C ASP A 58 -23.92 5.99 -1.27
N GLU A 59 -23.10 7.06 -1.21
CA GLU A 59 -23.47 8.41 -1.64
C GLU A 59 -23.63 8.57 -3.16
N ASN A 60 -23.06 7.65 -3.95
CA ASN A 60 -23.04 7.73 -5.42
C ASN A 60 -23.81 6.59 -6.10
N GLU A 61 -24.96 6.22 -5.57
CA GLU A 61 -25.89 5.25 -6.16
C GLU A 61 -25.26 3.88 -6.47
N GLY A 62 -24.31 3.42 -5.64
CA GLY A 62 -23.63 2.15 -5.85
C GLY A 62 -22.48 2.21 -6.87
N ARG A 63 -22.02 3.39 -7.27
CA ARG A 63 -20.96 3.55 -8.27
C ARG A 63 -19.60 3.75 -7.63
N LEU A 64 -18.59 3.07 -8.16
CA LEU A 64 -17.20 3.30 -7.80
C LEU A 64 -16.68 4.63 -8.40
N PRO A 65 -15.72 5.30 -7.74
CA PRO A 65 -15.09 6.47 -8.30
C PRO A 65 -14.29 6.13 -9.57
N VAL A 66 -14.26 7.07 -10.51
CA VAL A 66 -13.40 6.96 -11.70
C VAL A 66 -11.97 7.27 -11.28
N MET A 67 -11.10 6.26 -11.24
CA MET A 67 -9.70 6.41 -10.82
C MET A 67 -8.80 6.76 -12.01
N SER A 68 -8.96 7.96 -12.55
CA SER A 68 -8.11 8.48 -13.62
C SER A 68 -7.56 9.88 -13.26
N GLY A 69 -6.33 10.15 -13.65
CA GLY A 69 -5.74 11.48 -13.56
C GLY A 69 -5.90 12.18 -12.19
N GLY A 70 -6.62 13.30 -12.19
CA GLY A 70 -6.87 14.12 -11.00
C GLY A 70 -7.78 13.48 -9.96
N THR A 71 -8.73 12.66 -10.37
CA THR A 71 -9.72 12.05 -9.46
C THR A 71 -9.06 11.22 -8.37
N VAL A 72 -8.02 10.47 -8.71
CA VAL A 72 -7.23 9.70 -7.74
C VAL A 72 -6.66 10.59 -6.64
N LEU A 73 -6.14 11.77 -7.00
CA LEU A 73 -5.60 12.72 -6.04
C LEU A 73 -6.67 13.20 -5.06
N TRP A 74 -7.83 13.61 -5.60
CA TRP A 74 -8.92 14.12 -4.78
C TRP A 74 -9.45 13.05 -3.83
N PHE A 75 -9.52 11.81 -4.33
CA PHE A 75 -9.94 10.69 -3.50
C PHE A 75 -8.98 10.44 -2.33
N PHE A 76 -7.67 10.38 -2.59
CA PHE A 76 -6.67 10.23 -1.53
C PHE A 76 -6.73 11.34 -0.48
N ARG A 77 -7.10 12.55 -0.86
CA ARG A 77 -7.27 13.67 0.07
C ARG A 77 -8.59 13.62 0.85
N GLY A 78 -9.42 12.62 0.64
CA GLY A 78 -10.76 12.53 1.23
C GLY A 78 -11.71 13.60 0.71
N ALA A 79 -11.37 14.19 -0.45
CA ALA A 79 -12.18 15.16 -1.13
C ALA A 79 -12.70 14.52 -2.42
N TRP A 80 -14.02 14.49 -2.58
CA TRP A 80 -14.66 14.12 -3.85
C TRP A 80 -15.43 15.29 -4.41
N LEU A 81 -15.41 15.39 -5.71
CA LEU A 81 -16.10 16.44 -6.44
C LEU A 81 -17.60 16.31 -6.15
N LEU A 82 -18.18 17.38 -5.62
CA LEU A 82 -19.62 17.52 -5.61
C LEU A 82 -20.03 17.87 -7.05
N GLU A 83 -20.79 17.00 -7.68
CA GLU A 83 -21.43 17.34 -8.95
C GLU A 83 -22.33 18.57 -8.75
N GLY A 84 -22.16 19.58 -9.56
CA GLY A 84 -23.19 20.57 -9.85
C GLY A 84 -22.92 22.03 -9.53
N ASP A 85 -21.77 22.45 -8.99
CA ASP A 85 -21.50 23.89 -8.84
C ASP A 85 -20.13 24.27 -9.47
N PRO A 86 -20.12 24.79 -10.70
CA PRO A 86 -18.90 25.17 -11.40
C PRO A 86 -18.16 26.37 -10.75
N ASN A 87 -18.76 27.04 -9.76
CA ASN A 87 -18.21 28.26 -9.16
C ASN A 87 -17.66 28.05 -7.74
N LYS A 88 -17.70 26.83 -7.20
CA LYS A 88 -17.12 26.55 -5.88
C LYS A 88 -15.74 25.91 -5.99
N PRO A 89 -14.76 26.40 -5.23
CA PRO A 89 -13.46 25.74 -5.16
C PRO A 89 -13.65 24.31 -4.60
N HIS A 90 -13.24 23.34 -5.39
CA HIS A 90 -13.63 21.95 -5.44
C HIS A 90 -13.10 21.05 -4.33
N VAL A 91 -12.77 21.54 -3.16
CA VAL A 91 -12.18 20.71 -2.12
C VAL A 91 -12.99 20.81 -0.85
N PHE A 92 -14.09 20.07 -0.79
CA PHE A 92 -14.67 19.74 0.49
C PHE A 92 -14.03 18.45 1.01
N GLN A 93 -13.09 18.56 1.94
CA GLN A 93 -12.55 17.42 2.63
C GLN A 93 -13.65 16.82 3.51
N LYS A 94 -14.31 15.77 3.03
CA LYS A 94 -15.35 15.05 3.79
C LYS A 94 -14.75 14.17 4.88
N VAL A 95 -13.54 13.64 4.64
CA VAL A 95 -12.85 12.72 5.55
C VAL A 95 -11.38 13.09 5.67
N ASN A 96 -10.85 13.08 6.88
CA ASN A 96 -9.40 13.27 7.08
C ASN A 96 -8.66 11.96 6.80
N THR A 97 -8.06 11.85 5.63
CA THR A 97 -7.33 10.65 5.18
C THR A 97 -5.83 10.67 5.49
N ARG A 98 -5.28 11.78 5.98
CA ARG A 98 -3.83 11.90 6.22
C ARG A 98 -3.31 10.87 7.21
N GLY A 99 -4.08 10.56 8.26
CA GLY A 99 -3.70 9.57 9.28
C GLY A 99 -3.64 8.13 8.77
N ILE A 100 -4.32 7.83 7.67
CA ILE A 100 -4.43 6.49 7.09
C ILE A 100 -3.73 6.33 5.73
N ALA A 101 -3.11 7.40 5.22
CA ALA A 101 -2.53 7.41 3.88
C ALA A 101 -1.25 6.59 3.75
N CYS A 102 -0.55 6.35 4.86
CA CYS A 102 0.74 5.65 4.84
C CYS A 102 0.71 4.37 5.69
N CYS A 103 1.28 3.32 5.13
CA CYS A 103 1.70 2.16 5.90
C CYS A 103 2.81 2.58 6.88
N PRO A 104 2.79 2.17 8.16
CA PRO A 104 3.83 2.51 9.14
C PRO A 104 5.25 2.07 8.77
N MET A 105 5.40 1.20 7.76
CA MET A 105 6.69 0.79 7.21
C MET A 105 7.22 1.77 6.14
N ALA A 106 6.38 2.65 5.58
CA ALA A 106 6.71 3.53 4.46
C ALA A 106 6.12 4.93 4.67
N VAL A 107 6.57 5.61 5.72
CA VAL A 107 6.15 6.98 6.08
C VAL A 107 7.16 8.04 5.66
N LYS A 108 8.40 7.65 5.41
CA LYS A 108 9.44 8.58 4.96
C LYS A 108 9.17 8.97 3.51
N VAL A 109 9.44 10.23 3.20
CA VAL A 109 9.29 10.80 1.86
C VAL A 109 10.66 11.17 1.34
N ASP A 110 10.99 10.77 0.13
CA ASP A 110 12.20 11.23 -0.53
C ASP A 110 12.12 12.76 -0.76
N PRO A 111 13.06 13.55 -0.22
CA PRO A 111 13.07 15.01 -0.34
C PRO A 111 13.38 15.51 -1.76
N GLY A 112 13.88 14.64 -2.65
CA GLY A 112 14.26 15.01 -4.01
C GLY A 112 13.10 15.56 -4.85
N PRO A 113 13.42 16.17 -6.01
CA PRO A 113 12.43 16.81 -6.86
C PRO A 113 11.36 15.84 -7.36
N THR A 114 10.21 16.39 -7.72
CA THR A 114 9.14 15.61 -8.40
C THR A 114 9.63 15.14 -9.76
N THR A 115 9.32 13.89 -10.10
CA THR A 115 9.77 13.23 -11.34
C THR A 115 8.64 13.05 -12.34
N GLY A 116 7.39 13.09 -11.88
CA GLY A 116 6.20 12.92 -12.71
C GLY A 116 5.35 14.19 -12.77
N VAL A 117 4.84 14.48 -13.95
CA VAL A 117 3.86 15.54 -14.21
C VAL A 117 2.70 14.94 -14.98
N SER A 118 1.49 15.12 -14.48
CA SER A 118 0.25 14.78 -15.20
C SER A 118 -0.58 16.04 -15.36
N ARG A 119 -1.03 16.30 -16.56
CA ARG A 119 -1.91 17.43 -16.89
C ARG A 119 -3.26 16.90 -17.28
N GLY A 120 -4.30 17.58 -16.86
CA GLY A 120 -5.67 17.26 -17.21
C GLY A 120 -6.52 18.53 -17.24
N SER A 121 -7.74 18.40 -17.73
CA SER A 121 -8.76 19.44 -17.68
C SER A 121 -9.94 18.93 -16.86
N SER A 122 -10.53 19.84 -16.09
CA SER A 122 -11.80 19.67 -15.40
C SER A 122 -12.74 20.79 -15.87
N PRO A 123 -14.04 20.71 -15.56
CA PRO A 123 -14.97 21.81 -15.82
C PRO A 123 -14.50 23.19 -15.32
N ASP A 124 -13.61 23.19 -14.32
CA ASP A 124 -13.09 24.40 -13.66
C ASP A 124 -11.74 24.89 -14.21
N GLY A 125 -11.21 24.22 -15.23
CA GLY A 125 -9.95 24.57 -15.84
C GLY A 125 -8.93 23.44 -15.92
N SER A 126 -7.74 23.78 -16.39
CA SER A 126 -6.62 22.84 -16.46
C SER A 126 -5.95 22.70 -15.09
N TYR A 127 -5.55 21.50 -14.74
CA TYR A 127 -4.73 21.22 -13.55
C TYR A 127 -3.42 20.51 -13.91
N GLU A 128 -2.40 20.75 -13.11
CA GLU A 128 -1.13 20.05 -13.18
C GLU A 128 -0.84 19.36 -11.87
N ILE A 129 -0.77 18.03 -11.91
CA ILE A 129 -0.36 17.23 -10.77
C ILE A 129 1.13 16.94 -10.88
N ARG A 130 1.90 17.38 -9.89
CA ARG A 130 3.32 17.04 -9.76
C ARG A 130 3.48 16.01 -8.66
N TRP A 131 4.16 14.93 -8.95
CA TRP A 131 4.31 13.81 -8.05
C TRP A 131 5.69 13.17 -8.13
N LYS A 132 6.03 12.42 -7.10
CA LYS A 132 7.21 11.57 -7.04
C LYS A 132 6.79 10.21 -6.49
N GLY A 133 7.22 9.14 -7.14
CA GLY A 133 7.11 7.78 -6.62
C GLY A 133 7.94 7.62 -5.35
N GLY A 134 7.53 6.69 -4.52
CA GLY A 134 8.27 6.21 -3.36
C GLY A 134 9.10 4.97 -3.70
N SER A 135 9.35 4.18 -2.67
CA SER A 135 10.02 2.87 -2.76
C SER A 135 9.30 1.85 -1.89
N THR A 136 9.92 0.68 -1.68
CA THR A 136 9.40 -0.33 -0.75
C THR A 136 9.13 0.25 0.64
N PHE A 137 10.00 1.15 1.13
CA PHE A 137 9.92 1.75 2.47
C PHE A 137 9.80 3.27 2.48
N GLU A 138 9.56 3.89 1.32
CA GLU A 138 9.30 5.31 1.20
C GLU A 138 7.92 5.57 0.63
N ALA A 139 7.28 6.63 1.15
CA ALA A 139 6.00 7.10 0.64
C ALA A 139 6.19 7.86 -0.67
N TRP A 140 5.24 7.70 -1.59
CA TRP A 140 5.09 8.61 -2.72
C TRP A 140 4.56 9.97 -2.24
N LYS A 141 4.84 11.03 -2.99
CA LYS A 141 4.34 12.37 -2.70
C LYS A 141 3.70 13.04 -3.90
N ILE A 142 2.76 13.92 -3.62
CA ILE A 142 2.14 14.84 -4.56
C ILE A 142 2.36 16.25 -4.01
N THR A 143 2.99 17.12 -4.81
CA THR A 143 3.35 18.48 -4.40
C THR A 143 2.46 19.53 -5.06
N SER A 144 1.79 19.20 -6.15
CA SER A 144 0.88 20.11 -6.85
C SER A 144 -0.41 19.37 -7.23
N PRO A 145 -1.58 20.01 -7.11
CA PRO A 145 -1.83 21.26 -6.40
C PRO A 145 -1.60 21.14 -4.90
N PRO A 146 -1.31 22.25 -4.20
CA PRO A 146 -1.18 22.23 -2.74
C PRO A 146 -2.51 21.91 -2.04
N PRO A 147 -2.49 21.48 -0.74
CA PRO A 147 -1.30 21.18 0.08
C PRO A 147 -0.63 19.86 -0.32
N GLU A 148 0.67 19.72 -0.01
CA GLU A 148 1.41 18.47 -0.25
C GLU A 148 0.75 17.29 0.46
N PHE A 149 0.72 16.13 -0.20
CA PHE A 149 0.13 14.89 0.29
C PHE A 149 1.07 13.72 0.06
N HIS A 150 1.14 12.83 1.03
CA HIS A 150 1.98 11.63 0.98
C HIS A 150 1.12 10.38 1.18
N GLY A 151 1.51 9.30 0.56
CA GLY A 151 0.88 8.01 0.76
C GLY A 151 1.81 6.85 0.41
N SER A 152 1.43 5.68 0.83
CA SER A 152 2.16 4.46 0.51
C SER A 152 1.24 3.31 0.10
N TYR A 153 0.02 3.63 -0.27
CA TYR A 153 -0.94 2.75 -0.91
C TYR A 153 -1.23 3.25 -2.31
N GLY A 154 -1.55 2.35 -3.22
CA GLY A 154 -1.93 2.67 -4.58
C GLY A 154 -3.22 1.98 -4.99
N PHE A 155 -4.01 2.64 -5.84
CA PHE A 155 -5.19 2.04 -6.45
C PHE A 155 -4.84 1.15 -7.63
N ASN A 156 -5.45 -0.02 -7.69
CA ASN A 156 -5.50 -0.83 -8.90
C ASN A 156 -6.48 -0.19 -9.89
N THR A 157 -5.96 0.57 -10.84
CA THR A 157 -6.80 1.32 -11.78
C THR A 157 -7.58 0.45 -12.76
N THR A 158 -7.27 -0.83 -12.87
CA THR A 158 -8.02 -1.77 -13.72
C THR A 158 -9.28 -2.32 -13.03
N ALA A 159 -9.33 -2.26 -11.69
CA ALA A 159 -10.51 -2.63 -10.92
C ALA A 159 -11.60 -1.53 -10.90
N PHE A 160 -11.27 -0.31 -11.35
CA PHE A 160 -12.18 0.83 -11.33
C PHE A 160 -12.70 1.16 -12.73
N PRO A 161 -13.92 1.69 -12.83
CA PRO A 161 -14.51 2.04 -14.12
C PRO A 161 -13.65 3.12 -14.82
N LYS A 162 -13.60 3.03 -16.15
CA LYS A 162 -12.93 4.02 -17.01
C LYS A 162 -13.82 5.23 -17.31
N SER A 163 -15.11 5.12 -17.07
CA SER A 163 -16.10 6.17 -17.32
C SER A 163 -17.17 6.21 -16.23
N ILE A 164 -17.79 7.37 -16.07
CA ILE A 164 -18.94 7.57 -15.18
C ILE A 164 -20.08 6.66 -15.63
N GLY A 165 -20.72 5.96 -14.70
CA GLY A 165 -21.90 5.12 -14.98
C GLY A 165 -21.70 3.62 -14.85
N THR A 166 -20.50 3.14 -14.55
CA THR A 166 -20.27 1.71 -14.29
C THR A 166 -20.62 1.39 -12.84
N TYR A 167 -21.57 0.48 -12.66
CA TYR A 167 -22.01 0.04 -11.33
C TYR A 167 -21.01 -0.93 -10.69
N PHE A 168 -20.93 -0.86 -9.37
CA PHE A 168 -20.22 -1.82 -8.55
C PHE A 168 -20.90 -3.19 -8.64
N SER A 169 -20.21 -4.19 -9.16
CA SER A 169 -20.70 -5.58 -9.07
C SER A 169 -20.15 -6.21 -7.79
N ARG A 170 -21.02 -6.45 -6.81
CA ARG A 170 -20.66 -7.18 -5.60
C ARG A 170 -20.21 -8.60 -5.95
N GLY A 171 -19.19 -9.10 -5.25
CA GLY A 171 -18.87 -10.53 -5.26
C GLY A 171 -17.48 -10.91 -5.74
N GLN A 172 -16.59 -9.96 -6.00
CA GLN A 172 -15.23 -10.28 -6.42
C GLN A 172 -14.24 -10.18 -5.23
N ALA A 173 -14.35 -11.12 -4.30
CA ALA A 173 -13.50 -11.20 -3.10
C ALA A 173 -12.00 -11.36 -3.38
N ASN A 174 -11.62 -11.63 -4.64
CA ASN A 174 -10.24 -11.79 -5.08
C ASN A 174 -9.74 -10.65 -5.97
N MET A 175 -10.53 -9.58 -6.16
CA MET A 175 -10.09 -8.41 -6.93
C MET A 175 -9.51 -7.36 -5.99
N PRO A 176 -8.19 -7.14 -6.01
CA PRO A 176 -7.56 -6.12 -5.19
C PRO A 176 -7.86 -4.73 -5.75
N ILE A 177 -8.24 -3.79 -4.89
CA ILE A 177 -8.58 -2.42 -5.30
C ILE A 177 -7.61 -1.38 -4.79
N MET A 178 -7.00 -1.61 -3.61
CA MET A 178 -5.98 -0.74 -3.04
C MET A 178 -4.94 -1.57 -2.27
N LEU A 179 -3.68 -1.38 -2.56
CA LEU A 179 -2.60 -2.21 -2.03
C LEU A 179 -1.44 -1.34 -1.54
N ASP A 180 -0.55 -1.95 -0.73
CA ASP A 180 0.79 -1.39 -0.52
C ASP A 180 1.46 -1.10 -1.85
N SER A 181 1.97 0.14 -2.03
CA SER A 181 2.51 0.57 -3.31
C SER A 181 3.53 1.70 -3.15
N PRO A 182 4.57 1.74 -3.99
CA PRO A 182 5.43 2.91 -4.13
C PRO A 182 4.81 4.01 -5.00
N GLU A 183 3.66 3.77 -5.60
CA GLU A 183 2.96 4.70 -6.48
C GLU A 183 1.50 4.86 -6.06
N ARG A 184 0.92 6.04 -6.29
CA ARG A 184 -0.50 6.33 -5.96
C ARG A 184 -1.50 5.49 -6.74
N MET A 185 -1.07 4.96 -7.86
CA MET A 185 -1.88 4.14 -8.75
C MET A 185 -0.99 3.17 -9.53
N GLY A 186 -1.51 1.99 -9.78
CA GLY A 186 -0.87 0.98 -10.60
C GLY A 186 -1.90 0.30 -11.50
N ARG A 187 -1.40 -0.37 -12.50
CA ARG A 187 -2.22 -1.26 -13.34
C ARG A 187 -2.12 -2.67 -12.78
N HIS A 188 -2.87 -3.58 -13.40
CA HIS A 188 -2.80 -5.00 -13.09
C HIS A 188 -1.36 -5.54 -13.16
N ILE A 189 -1.07 -6.56 -12.37
CA ILE A 189 0.16 -7.34 -12.49
C ILE A 189 0.23 -7.95 -13.90
N ASN A 190 1.37 -7.80 -14.58
CA ASN A 190 1.62 -8.55 -15.79
C ASN A 190 1.85 -10.02 -15.40
N THR A 191 0.85 -10.87 -15.66
CA THR A 191 0.91 -12.29 -15.32
C THR A 191 1.84 -13.11 -16.21
N ARG A 192 2.44 -12.51 -17.27
CA ARG A 192 3.33 -13.21 -18.18
C ARG A 192 4.71 -13.49 -17.58
N GLU A 193 5.22 -12.58 -16.75
CA GLU A 193 6.51 -12.75 -16.08
C GLU A 193 6.56 -11.96 -14.75
N PRO A 194 7.37 -12.40 -13.77
CA PRO A 194 7.61 -11.64 -12.55
C PRO A 194 8.57 -10.47 -12.80
N PRO A 195 8.58 -9.44 -11.92
CA PRO A 195 9.48 -8.31 -12.07
C PRO A 195 10.92 -8.73 -11.77
N ARG A 196 11.86 -8.22 -12.55
CA ARG A 196 13.29 -8.38 -12.27
C ARG A 196 13.72 -7.68 -10.97
N ARG A 197 13.04 -6.59 -10.61
CA ARG A 197 13.25 -5.81 -9.38
C ARG A 197 11.91 -5.45 -8.76
N GLU A 198 11.92 -5.18 -7.46
CA GLU A 198 10.74 -4.76 -6.72
C GLU A 198 10.08 -3.51 -7.32
N GLY A 199 8.75 -3.53 -7.42
CA GLY A 199 7.93 -2.37 -7.76
C GLY A 199 8.19 -1.74 -9.12
N THR A 200 8.73 -2.50 -10.08
CA THR A 200 9.11 -1.96 -11.38
C THR A 200 8.07 -2.25 -12.48
N GLY A 201 7.94 -1.31 -13.39
CA GLY A 201 7.10 -1.46 -14.59
C GLY A 201 5.63 -1.70 -14.27
N LEU A 202 5.03 -2.71 -14.89
CA LEU A 202 3.64 -3.09 -14.71
C LEU A 202 3.37 -3.85 -13.38
N GLN A 203 4.43 -4.21 -12.64
CA GLN A 203 4.33 -4.90 -11.36
C GLN A 203 4.56 -3.97 -10.16
N THR A 204 4.01 -2.78 -10.21
CA THR A 204 4.16 -1.72 -9.19
C THR A 204 3.85 -2.21 -7.77
N PHE A 205 2.87 -3.12 -7.62
CA PHE A 205 2.48 -3.66 -6.32
C PHE A 205 3.38 -4.78 -5.79
N CYS A 206 4.30 -5.30 -6.59
CA CYS A 206 5.19 -6.39 -6.17
C CYS A 206 6.41 -5.82 -5.42
N ILE A 207 6.22 -5.45 -4.15
CA ILE A 207 7.23 -4.87 -3.26
C ILE A 207 7.33 -5.67 -1.96
N ASN A 208 8.54 -5.91 -1.46
CA ASN A 208 8.76 -6.67 -0.23
C ASN A 208 8.65 -5.80 1.03
N ARG A 209 7.47 -5.20 1.27
CA ARG A 209 7.26 -4.29 2.41
C ARG A 209 7.10 -5.01 3.74
N HIS A 210 6.50 -6.19 3.75
CA HIS A 210 6.16 -6.94 4.95
C HIS A 210 6.75 -8.35 4.95
N ASN A 211 8.05 -8.48 4.61
CA ASN A 211 8.80 -9.74 4.63
C ASN A 211 8.11 -10.87 3.82
N GLY A 212 8.05 -10.69 2.52
CA GLY A 212 7.42 -11.61 1.57
C GLY A 212 5.93 -11.36 1.34
N TYR A 213 5.38 -10.28 1.89
CA TYR A 213 3.97 -9.94 1.81
C TYR A 213 3.74 -8.46 1.56
N ILE A 214 2.55 -8.15 1.06
CA ILE A 214 1.91 -6.84 1.08
C ILE A 214 0.52 -6.96 1.68
N ASN A 215 -0.10 -5.84 2.03
CA ASN A 215 -1.49 -5.80 2.42
C ASN A 215 -2.34 -5.26 1.28
N SER A 216 -3.54 -5.78 1.13
CA SER A 216 -4.49 -5.39 0.10
C SER A 216 -5.89 -5.26 0.66
N LEU A 217 -6.59 -4.22 0.22
CA LEU A 217 -8.03 -4.06 0.30
C LEU A 217 -8.64 -4.65 -0.98
N PHE A 218 -9.67 -5.44 -0.83
CA PHE A 218 -10.39 -6.10 -1.93
C PHE A 218 -11.75 -5.46 -2.20
N LEU A 219 -12.32 -5.78 -3.33
CA LEU A 219 -13.58 -5.22 -3.80
C LEU A 219 -14.80 -5.57 -2.91
N ASP A 220 -14.68 -6.62 -2.11
CA ASP A 220 -15.64 -6.99 -1.06
C ASP A 220 -15.43 -6.26 0.28
N TRP A 221 -14.57 -5.25 0.30
CA TRP A 221 -14.13 -4.50 1.47
C TRP A 221 -13.35 -5.33 2.52
N SER A 222 -12.97 -6.55 2.19
CA SER A 222 -12.05 -7.32 3.03
C SER A 222 -10.61 -6.81 2.90
N VAL A 223 -9.84 -6.92 3.97
CA VAL A 223 -8.41 -6.64 3.97
C VAL A 223 -7.66 -7.92 4.27
N LYS A 224 -6.69 -8.25 3.42
CA LYS A 224 -5.91 -9.48 3.55
C LYS A 224 -4.42 -9.19 3.36
N ARG A 225 -3.61 -10.00 4.00
CA ARG A 225 -2.20 -10.12 3.71
C ARG A 225 -2.04 -10.99 2.47
N VAL A 226 -1.36 -10.50 1.47
CA VAL A 226 -1.11 -11.15 0.18
C VAL A 226 0.37 -11.47 0.05
N GLY A 227 0.71 -12.73 -0.24
CA GLY A 227 2.08 -13.12 -0.54
C GLY A 227 2.56 -12.51 -1.86
N LEU A 228 3.87 -12.23 -1.97
CA LEU A 228 4.37 -11.61 -3.20
C LEU A 228 4.14 -12.48 -4.44
N LYS A 229 4.32 -13.79 -4.34
CA LYS A 229 4.01 -14.72 -5.43
C LYS A 229 2.50 -14.97 -5.60
N GLU A 230 1.70 -14.75 -4.55
CA GLU A 230 0.23 -14.84 -4.58
C GLU A 230 -0.40 -13.77 -5.50
N LEU A 231 0.31 -12.67 -5.77
CA LEU A 231 -0.14 -11.64 -6.70
C LEU A 231 -0.50 -12.18 -8.08
N TRP A 232 0.10 -13.28 -8.52
CA TRP A 232 -0.20 -13.94 -9.80
C TRP A 232 -1.46 -14.81 -9.79
N THR A 233 -2.05 -15.06 -8.62
CA THR A 233 -3.32 -15.79 -8.47
C THR A 233 -4.53 -14.86 -8.25
N LEU A 234 -4.31 -13.54 -8.21
CA LEU A 234 -5.38 -12.57 -7.98
C LEU A 234 -6.09 -12.20 -9.28
N LYS A 235 -7.36 -11.88 -9.16
CA LYS A 235 -8.17 -11.34 -10.25
C LYS A 235 -7.97 -9.82 -10.33
N TRP A 236 -7.04 -9.36 -11.16
CA TRP A 236 -6.74 -7.94 -11.33
C TRP A 236 -7.77 -7.18 -12.15
N ASP A 237 -8.38 -7.87 -13.11
CA ASP A 237 -9.47 -7.43 -13.99
C ASP A 237 -10.28 -8.66 -14.44
N ASP A 238 -11.23 -8.45 -15.35
CA ASP A 238 -12.08 -9.54 -15.85
C ASP A 238 -11.35 -10.54 -16.77
N LEU A 239 -10.18 -10.16 -17.28
CA LEU A 239 -9.35 -10.97 -18.20
C LEU A 239 -8.19 -11.66 -17.50
N SER A 240 -8.02 -11.46 -16.20
CA SER A 240 -6.88 -12.03 -15.45
C SER A 240 -6.98 -13.54 -15.32
N ASP A 241 -5.94 -14.23 -15.77
CA ASP A 241 -5.77 -15.67 -15.56
C ASP A 241 -5.17 -15.91 -14.16
N THR A 242 -5.99 -16.47 -13.27
CA THR A 242 -5.61 -16.80 -11.89
C THR A 242 -4.86 -18.12 -11.75
N ASN A 243 -4.76 -18.89 -12.82
CA ASN A 243 -4.06 -20.18 -12.91
C ASN A 243 -2.92 -20.13 -13.95
N GLY A 244 -2.44 -18.95 -14.25
CA GLY A 244 -1.41 -18.70 -15.25
C GLY A 244 -0.05 -19.37 -14.95
N PRO A 245 0.93 -19.26 -15.86
CA PRO A 245 2.19 -19.99 -15.80
C PRO A 245 3.04 -19.71 -14.55
N TRP A 246 2.80 -18.60 -13.85
CA TRP A 246 3.52 -18.22 -12.63
C TRP A 246 2.74 -18.60 -11.35
N THR A 247 1.88 -19.60 -11.41
CA THR A 247 1.16 -20.18 -10.28
C THR A 247 1.50 -21.66 -10.15
N LYS A 248 1.24 -22.25 -8.98
CA LYS A 248 1.39 -23.71 -8.83
C LYS A 248 0.54 -24.50 -9.82
N ALA A 249 -0.67 -24.01 -10.10
CA ALA A 249 -1.55 -24.62 -11.09
C ALA A 249 -0.95 -24.56 -12.49
N GLY A 250 -0.20 -23.51 -12.82
CA GLY A 250 0.54 -23.35 -14.06
C GLY A 250 1.89 -24.05 -14.11
N GLY A 251 2.31 -24.71 -13.01
CA GLY A 251 3.51 -25.53 -12.96
C GLY A 251 4.82 -24.78 -12.65
N VAL A 252 4.76 -23.53 -12.17
CA VAL A 252 5.96 -22.75 -11.81
C VAL A 252 6.78 -23.47 -10.74
N GLN A 253 8.09 -23.49 -10.94
CA GLN A 253 9.05 -24.03 -9.97
C GLN A 253 9.73 -22.87 -9.21
N PRO A 254 10.24 -23.10 -7.98
CA PRO A 254 10.92 -22.05 -7.20
C PRO A 254 12.09 -21.41 -7.95
N GLU A 255 12.77 -22.15 -8.79
CA GLU A 255 13.95 -21.71 -9.57
C GLU A 255 13.59 -20.77 -10.72
N ASP A 256 12.36 -20.83 -11.22
CA ASP A 256 11.87 -19.97 -12.31
C ASP A 256 11.77 -18.52 -11.87
N TRP A 257 11.52 -18.29 -10.58
CA TRP A 257 11.40 -16.95 -10.03
C TRP A 257 12.73 -16.20 -9.99
N PRO A 258 12.73 -14.88 -10.15
CA PRO A 258 13.91 -14.04 -9.94
C PRO A 258 14.55 -14.32 -8.58
N ALA A 259 15.88 -14.23 -8.48
CA ALA A 259 16.63 -14.60 -7.28
C ALA A 259 16.07 -13.99 -5.98
N TRP A 260 15.63 -12.73 -6.02
CA TRP A 260 15.07 -12.04 -4.86
C TRP A 260 13.70 -12.57 -4.41
N MET A 261 12.96 -13.30 -5.27
CA MET A 261 11.66 -13.88 -4.96
C MET A 261 11.71 -15.37 -4.59
N ARG A 262 12.79 -16.08 -4.87
CA ARG A 262 12.88 -17.55 -4.73
C ARG A 262 12.55 -18.03 -3.31
N GLY A 263 12.97 -17.29 -2.29
CA GLY A 263 12.73 -17.64 -0.88
C GLY A 263 11.30 -17.42 -0.37
N PHE A 264 10.41 -16.84 -1.18
CA PHE A 264 9.03 -16.62 -0.78
C PHE A 264 8.14 -17.82 -1.13
N LYS A 265 7.03 -17.95 -0.39
CA LYS A 265 6.06 -19.03 -0.55
C LYS A 265 5.44 -19.00 -1.97
N ASP A 266 5.31 -20.17 -2.58
CA ASP A 266 4.57 -20.38 -3.83
C ASP A 266 3.08 -20.64 -3.58
N TYR A 267 2.23 -20.22 -4.53
CA TYR A 267 0.77 -20.28 -4.45
C TYR A 267 0.15 -20.96 -5.67
#